data_af9666b7c6320f44f95753cb6adc42e1
#
_entry.id   af9666b7c6320f44f95753cb6adc42e1
#
_cell.length_a   1.000
_cell.length_b   1.000
_cell.length_c   1.000
_cell.angle_alpha   90.00
_cell.angle_beta   90.00
_cell.angle_gamma   90.00
#
_symmetry.space_group_name_H-M   'P 1'
#
loop_
_entity.id
_entity.type
_entity.pdbx_description
1 polymer ?
#
loop_
_entity_poly.entity_id
_entity_poly.type
_entity_poly.pdbx_seq_one_letter_code
_entity_poly.pdbx_strand_id
1 'polypeptide(L)'
;MGRNSASFEIDGEMVLVDCGVLFPEDRHPGVDLILPALDLLSDRLDDIRALVLTHGHEDHIGAVPYLLKQRADIPVYGSKLTLALVANKLKEHRIRGYRLIEVKEGEQHRVGNFELEFFAVNHSIPDGLAVALRTSAGTVLHTGDFKMDQLPLDGR
;
A
#
# COMPACT_ATOMS: atom_id res chain seq x y z
N MET A 1 15.74 -5.10 -4.64
CA MET A 1 14.31 -4.85 -4.33
C MET A 1 14.21 -3.44 -3.78
N GLY A 2 13.27 -2.66 -4.24
CA GLY A 2 13.13 -1.25 -3.91
C GLY A 2 12.07 -0.99 -2.84
N ARG A 3 12.01 0.25 -2.35
CA ARG A 3 10.89 0.78 -1.58
C ARG A 3 9.73 1.03 -2.55
N ASN A 4 8.75 0.14 -2.54
CA ASN A 4 7.61 0.25 -3.44
C ASN A 4 6.64 1.31 -2.90
N SER A 5 6.37 2.32 -3.69
CA SER A 5 5.37 3.35 -3.42
C SER A 5 5.04 4.06 -4.72
N ALA A 6 3.79 4.07 -5.09
CA ALA A 6 3.28 4.75 -6.27
C ALA A 6 2.15 5.70 -5.89
N SER A 7 2.07 6.86 -6.53
CA SER A 7 0.95 7.80 -6.39
C SER A 7 0.22 7.95 -7.71
N PHE A 8 -1.10 7.87 -7.66
CA PHE A 8 -2.00 8.11 -8.78
C PHE A 8 -2.84 9.32 -8.46
N GLU A 9 -2.88 10.28 -9.36
CA GLU A 9 -3.56 11.55 -9.16
C GLU A 9 -4.53 11.84 -10.30
N ILE A 10 -5.72 12.33 -9.92
CA ILE A 10 -6.70 12.88 -10.84
C ILE A 10 -7.48 14.00 -10.14
N ASP A 11 -7.65 15.14 -10.84
CA ASP A 11 -8.42 16.29 -10.37
C ASP A 11 -8.04 16.73 -8.93
N GLY A 12 -6.74 16.70 -8.60
CA GLY A 12 -6.21 17.09 -7.29
C GLY A 12 -6.40 16.05 -6.18
N GLU A 13 -6.98 14.89 -6.45
CA GLU A 13 -7.10 13.80 -5.50
C GLU A 13 -6.08 12.69 -5.78
N MET A 14 -5.53 12.09 -4.72
CA MET A 14 -4.51 11.04 -4.82
C MET A 14 -4.95 9.74 -4.17
N VAL A 15 -4.55 8.63 -4.80
CA VAL A 15 -4.50 7.30 -4.19
C VAL A 15 -3.04 6.84 -4.21
N LEU A 16 -2.55 6.42 -3.06
CA LEU A 16 -1.23 5.81 -2.94
C LEU A 16 -1.38 4.28 -3.04
N VAL A 17 -0.45 3.64 -3.73
CA VAL A 17 -0.34 2.18 -3.77
C VAL A 17 1.02 1.78 -3.23
N ASP A 18 1.00 1.02 -2.14
CA ASP A 18 2.13 0.62 -1.32
C ASP A 18 2.89 1.79 -0.67
N CYS A 19 3.56 1.51 0.42
CA CYS A 19 4.38 2.45 1.17
C CYS A 19 5.47 1.66 1.89
N GLY A 20 6.47 1.23 1.12
CA GLY A 20 7.50 0.32 1.57
C GLY A 20 8.78 0.99 2.02
N VAL A 21 9.66 0.22 2.63
CA VAL A 21 11.02 0.62 2.98
C VAL A 21 12.05 -0.11 2.13
N LEU A 22 13.24 0.48 2.03
CA LEU A 22 14.42 -0.21 1.53
C LEU A 22 15.40 -0.36 2.70
N PHE A 23 15.97 -1.56 2.85
CA PHE A 23 17.04 -1.78 3.81
C PHE A 23 18.36 -1.24 3.25
N PRO A 24 19.18 -0.62 4.10
CA PRO A 24 20.46 -0.07 3.66
C PRO A 24 21.43 -1.18 3.24
N GLU A 25 22.32 -0.83 2.32
CA GLU A 25 23.47 -1.65 1.91
C GLU A 25 24.75 -1.13 2.60
N ASP A 26 25.88 -1.83 2.45
CA ASP A 26 27.19 -1.46 3.04
C ASP A 26 27.63 -0.02 2.72
N ARG A 27 27.15 0.53 1.61
CA ARG A 27 27.40 1.93 1.21
C ARG A 27 26.60 2.99 1.99
N HIS A 28 25.75 2.57 2.94
CA HIS A 28 24.91 3.45 3.75
C HIS A 28 25.24 3.29 5.26
N PRO A 29 26.48 3.60 5.72
CA PRO A 29 26.85 3.43 7.11
C PRO A 29 25.99 4.31 8.03
N GLY A 30 25.47 3.73 9.12
CA GLY A 30 24.66 4.44 10.11
C GLY A 30 23.21 4.72 9.68
N VAL A 31 22.75 4.14 8.57
CA VAL A 31 21.35 4.22 8.13
C VAL A 31 20.65 2.90 8.49
N ASP A 32 19.53 2.97 9.21
CA ASP A 32 18.73 1.79 9.58
C ASP A 32 17.66 1.46 8.54
N LEU A 33 17.02 2.49 7.98
CA LEU A 33 15.96 2.35 6.97
C LEU A 33 16.01 3.49 5.95
N ILE A 34 15.63 3.17 4.72
CA ILE A 34 15.47 4.16 3.65
C ILE A 34 13.97 4.24 3.33
N LEU A 35 13.37 5.40 3.59
CA LEU A 35 11.94 5.67 3.38
C LEU A 35 11.68 6.18 1.96
N PRO A 36 10.43 6.07 1.45
CA PRO A 36 9.98 6.87 0.32
C PRO A 36 10.12 8.37 0.63
N ALA A 37 10.13 9.21 -0.39
CA ALA A 37 10.20 10.66 -0.24
C ALA A 37 8.85 11.24 0.23
N LEU A 38 8.43 10.87 1.46
CA LEU A 38 7.16 11.30 2.05
C LEU A 38 7.09 12.82 2.30
N ASP A 39 8.22 13.47 2.37
CA ASP A 39 8.36 14.92 2.45
C ASP A 39 7.75 15.64 1.22
N LEU A 40 7.79 15.01 0.06
CA LEU A 40 7.14 15.53 -1.16
C LEU A 40 5.60 15.56 -1.06
N LEU A 41 5.04 14.85 -0.11
CA LEU A 41 3.60 14.79 0.13
C LEU A 41 3.14 15.70 1.27
N SER A 42 4.08 16.36 1.99
CA SER A 42 3.79 17.10 3.24
C SER A 42 2.70 18.16 3.08
N ASP A 43 2.74 18.90 1.97
CA ASP A 43 1.78 19.97 1.68
C ASP A 43 0.49 19.48 1.01
N ARG A 44 0.42 18.17 0.72
CA ARG A 44 -0.65 17.53 -0.05
C ARG A 44 -1.28 16.31 0.65
N LEU A 45 -1.04 16.18 1.95
CA LEU A 45 -1.61 15.05 2.72
C LEU A 45 -3.14 15.02 2.64
N ASP A 46 -3.79 16.19 2.56
CA ASP A 46 -5.26 16.31 2.47
C ASP A 46 -5.82 15.85 1.11
N ASP A 47 -4.99 15.79 0.09
CA ASP A 47 -5.38 15.28 -1.23
C ASP A 47 -5.41 13.74 -1.26
N ILE A 48 -4.73 13.07 -0.31
CA ILE A 48 -4.66 11.61 -0.24
C ILE A 48 -6.02 11.07 0.23
N ARG A 49 -6.70 10.35 -0.65
CA ARG A 49 -8.01 9.73 -0.38
C ARG A 49 -7.89 8.33 0.17
N ALA A 50 -6.85 7.60 -0.19
CA ALA A 50 -6.57 6.26 0.31
C ALA A 50 -5.10 5.87 0.15
N LEU A 51 -4.67 4.91 0.97
CA LEU A 51 -3.51 4.06 0.76
C LEU A 51 -4.01 2.64 0.48
N VAL A 52 -3.62 2.07 -0.65
CA VAL A 52 -3.89 0.67 -1.01
C VAL A 52 -2.62 -0.13 -0.81
N LEU A 53 -2.71 -1.27 -0.13
CA LEU A 53 -1.58 -2.16 0.10
C LEU A 53 -1.78 -3.46 -0.67
N THR A 54 -0.82 -3.78 -1.52
CA THR A 54 -0.90 -4.98 -2.37
C THR A 54 -0.65 -6.25 -1.58
N HIS A 55 0.35 -6.26 -0.70
CA HIS A 55 0.69 -7.41 0.14
C HIS A 55 1.59 -7.01 1.33
N GLY A 56 1.89 -7.96 2.21
CA GLY A 56 2.50 -7.70 3.52
C GLY A 56 4.03 -7.69 3.59
N HIS A 57 4.78 -7.61 2.49
CA HIS A 57 6.24 -7.50 2.56
C HIS A 57 6.70 -6.10 3.00
N GLU A 58 7.86 -6.04 3.67
CA GLU A 58 8.40 -4.80 4.24
C GLU A 58 8.65 -3.70 3.20
N ASP A 59 9.09 -4.06 2.03
CA ASP A 59 9.30 -3.14 0.91
C ASP A 59 8.00 -2.64 0.28
N HIS A 60 6.83 -3.06 0.79
CA HIS A 60 5.49 -2.59 0.44
C HIS A 60 4.74 -1.94 1.61
N ILE A 61 5.00 -2.37 2.87
CA ILE A 61 4.26 -1.84 4.03
C ILE A 61 5.13 -1.15 5.09
N GLY A 62 6.45 -1.28 5.00
CA GLY A 62 7.36 -0.87 6.08
C GLY A 62 7.33 0.62 6.42
N ALA A 63 6.99 1.49 5.46
CA ALA A 63 6.90 2.94 5.67
C ALA A 63 5.50 3.43 6.04
N VAL A 64 4.48 2.57 6.09
CA VAL A 64 3.10 2.94 6.48
C VAL A 64 3.04 3.69 7.82
N PRO A 65 3.76 3.28 8.89
CA PRO A 65 3.76 4.03 10.14
C PRO A 65 4.27 5.47 10.00
N TYR A 66 5.24 5.70 9.13
CA TYR A 66 5.82 7.03 8.92
C TYR A 66 4.86 7.96 8.17
N LEU A 67 4.10 7.42 7.20
CA LEU A 67 3.04 8.16 6.54
C LEU A 67 1.91 8.48 7.54
N LEU A 68 1.42 7.50 8.29
CA LEU A 68 0.30 7.68 9.22
C LEU A 68 0.66 8.48 10.48
N LYS A 69 1.94 8.69 10.78
CA LYS A 69 2.37 9.70 11.76
C LYS A 69 2.05 11.12 11.31
N GLN A 70 2.08 11.38 10.01
CA GLN A 70 1.77 12.70 9.47
C GLN A 70 0.25 12.92 9.36
N ARG A 71 -0.50 11.87 8.95
CA ARG A 71 -1.96 11.91 8.87
C ARG A 71 -2.54 10.52 9.14
N ALA A 72 -3.01 10.29 10.36
CA ALA A 72 -3.43 8.98 10.85
C ALA A 72 -4.75 8.48 10.23
N ASP A 73 -5.63 9.36 9.81
CA ASP A 73 -6.98 9.05 9.32
C ASP A 73 -7.05 8.67 7.83
N ILE A 74 -5.91 8.64 7.13
CA ILE A 74 -5.86 8.11 5.75
C ILE A 74 -6.42 6.69 5.76
N PRO A 75 -7.49 6.38 4.99
CA PRO A 75 -8.02 5.03 4.89
C PRO A 75 -7.00 4.09 4.25
N VAL A 76 -6.71 2.97 4.90
CA VAL A 76 -5.77 1.95 4.40
C VAL A 76 -6.54 0.71 3.99
N TYR A 77 -6.50 0.39 2.71
CA TYR A 77 -7.12 -0.78 2.10
C TYR A 77 -6.10 -1.90 1.92
N GLY A 78 -6.49 -3.13 2.22
CA GLY A 78 -5.62 -4.28 2.02
C GLY A 78 -6.30 -5.59 2.42
N SER A 79 -5.66 -6.71 2.13
CA SER A 79 -6.12 -8.02 2.56
C SER A 79 -6.01 -8.18 4.07
N LYS A 80 -6.75 -9.14 4.62
CA LYS A 80 -6.78 -9.41 6.06
C LYS A 80 -5.38 -9.61 6.66
N LEU A 81 -4.55 -10.43 6.01
CA LEU A 81 -3.18 -10.69 6.46
C LEU A 81 -2.33 -9.42 6.43
N THR A 82 -2.35 -8.70 5.30
CA THR A 82 -1.59 -7.45 5.13
C THR A 82 -1.95 -6.44 6.21
N LEU A 83 -3.26 -6.23 6.45
CA LEU A 83 -3.72 -5.29 7.47
C LEU A 83 -3.38 -5.73 8.90
N ALA A 84 -3.35 -7.04 9.19
CA ALA A 84 -2.90 -7.54 10.49
C ALA A 84 -1.43 -7.22 10.75
N LEU A 85 -0.56 -7.37 9.74
CA LEU A 85 0.86 -7.00 9.83
C LEU A 85 1.02 -5.48 10.03
N VAL A 86 0.27 -4.68 9.28
CA VAL A 86 0.26 -3.20 9.42
C VAL A 86 -0.23 -2.79 10.80
N ALA A 87 -1.31 -3.39 11.32
CA ALA A 87 -1.83 -3.07 12.66
C ALA A 87 -0.78 -3.30 13.77
N ASN A 88 0.02 -4.36 13.67
CA ASN A 88 1.11 -4.61 14.59
C ASN A 88 2.17 -3.49 14.53
N LYS A 89 2.58 -3.10 13.34
CA LYS A 89 3.52 -1.99 13.12
C LYS A 89 3.00 -0.67 13.68
N LEU A 90 1.72 -0.35 13.43
CA LEU A 90 1.11 0.87 13.94
C LEU A 90 1.07 0.88 15.47
N LYS A 91 0.81 -0.26 16.11
CA LYS A 91 0.86 -0.43 17.55
C LYS A 91 2.27 -0.20 18.10
N GLU A 92 3.30 -0.79 17.50
CA GLU A 92 4.72 -0.60 17.87
C GLU A 92 5.12 0.87 17.78
N HIS A 93 4.67 1.56 16.74
CA HIS A 93 4.89 3.01 16.54
C HIS A 93 3.94 3.90 17.36
N ARG A 94 3.05 3.33 18.19
CA ARG A 94 2.07 4.02 19.04
C ARG A 94 1.13 4.96 18.27
N ILE A 95 0.82 4.63 17.02
CA ILE A 95 -0.12 5.40 16.20
C ILE A 95 -1.54 4.99 16.58
N ARG A 96 -2.43 5.98 16.69
CA ARG A 96 -3.85 5.80 17.02
C ARG A 96 -4.71 6.55 16.00
N GLY A 97 -6.00 6.20 15.94
CA GLY A 97 -6.96 6.88 15.06
C GLY A 97 -6.89 6.45 13.59
N TYR A 98 -6.13 5.40 13.27
CA TYR A 98 -6.02 4.85 11.91
C TYR A 98 -7.30 4.12 11.49
N ARG A 99 -7.50 4.01 10.17
CA ARG A 99 -8.62 3.33 9.55
C ARG A 99 -8.11 2.24 8.62
N LEU A 100 -8.26 0.96 9.03
CA LEU A 100 -7.95 -0.20 8.20
C LEU A 100 -9.25 -0.76 7.61
N ILE A 101 -9.28 -0.97 6.30
CA ILE A 101 -10.44 -1.45 5.55
C ILE A 101 -10.02 -2.73 4.85
N GLU A 102 -10.52 -3.86 5.37
CA GLU A 102 -10.29 -5.17 4.75
C GLU A 102 -11.03 -5.23 3.41
N VAL A 103 -10.32 -5.72 2.39
CA VAL A 103 -10.87 -5.96 1.05
C VAL A 103 -10.52 -7.36 0.58
N LYS A 104 -11.36 -7.88 -0.32
CA LYS A 104 -11.22 -9.20 -0.94
C LYS A 104 -11.25 -9.08 -2.44
N GLU A 105 -10.81 -10.14 -3.10
CA GLU A 105 -10.96 -10.29 -4.54
C GLU A 105 -12.40 -10.01 -5.01
N GLY A 106 -12.53 -9.25 -6.09
CA GLY A 106 -13.80 -8.87 -6.71
C GLY A 106 -14.52 -7.71 -6.03
N GLU A 107 -14.06 -7.25 -4.86
CA GLU A 107 -14.67 -6.08 -4.23
C GLU A 107 -14.32 -4.79 -4.97
N GLN A 108 -15.30 -3.88 -4.98
CA GLN A 108 -15.16 -2.55 -5.58
C GLN A 108 -15.43 -1.48 -4.52
N HIS A 109 -14.59 -0.46 -4.47
CA HIS A 109 -14.70 0.65 -3.53
C HIS A 109 -14.52 1.98 -4.25
N ARG A 110 -15.46 2.91 -4.02
CA ARG A 110 -15.30 4.26 -4.52
C ARG A 110 -14.58 5.14 -3.49
N VAL A 111 -13.51 5.78 -3.94
CA VAL A 111 -12.63 6.61 -3.12
C VAL A 111 -12.35 7.91 -3.86
N GLY A 112 -13.08 8.97 -3.53
CA GLY A 112 -13.03 10.22 -4.29
C GLY A 112 -13.37 9.99 -5.77
N ASN A 113 -12.48 10.43 -6.65
CA ASN A 113 -12.58 10.30 -8.11
C ASN A 113 -12.08 8.94 -8.64
N PHE A 114 -11.72 8.01 -7.75
CA PHE A 114 -11.27 6.67 -8.11
C PHE A 114 -12.34 5.62 -7.78
N GLU A 115 -12.42 4.61 -8.63
CA GLU A 115 -13.07 3.34 -8.35
C GLU A 115 -12.00 2.26 -8.30
N LEU A 116 -11.83 1.64 -7.14
CA LEU A 116 -10.84 0.59 -6.87
C LEU A 116 -11.49 -0.76 -7.03
N GLU A 117 -10.86 -1.68 -7.77
CA GLU A 117 -11.29 -3.07 -7.91
C GLU A 117 -10.10 -3.98 -7.62
N PHE A 118 -10.30 -5.01 -6.79
CA PHE A 118 -9.24 -5.87 -6.27
C PHE A 118 -9.24 -7.25 -6.92
N PHE A 119 -8.05 -7.75 -7.24
CA PHE A 119 -7.83 -9.06 -7.85
C PHE A 119 -6.80 -9.84 -7.04
N ALA A 120 -7.04 -11.13 -6.77
CA ALA A 120 -6.03 -11.96 -6.14
C ALA A 120 -4.86 -12.23 -7.08
N VAL A 121 -3.65 -12.18 -6.54
CA VAL A 121 -2.42 -12.54 -7.25
C VAL A 121 -1.57 -13.48 -6.40
N ASN A 122 -0.88 -14.40 -7.07
CA ASN A 122 0.06 -15.30 -6.40
C ASN A 122 1.40 -14.61 -6.18
N HIS A 123 1.92 -14.73 -4.98
CA HIS A 123 3.25 -14.26 -4.60
C HIS A 123 3.87 -15.17 -3.53
N SER A 124 5.04 -14.81 -3.00
CA SER A 124 5.73 -15.55 -1.92
C SER A 124 5.10 -15.36 -0.53
N ILE A 125 4.09 -14.49 -0.42
CA ILE A 125 3.26 -14.29 0.76
C ILE A 125 1.79 -14.47 0.38
N PRO A 126 0.94 -15.07 1.25
CA PRO A 126 -0.48 -15.21 0.99
C PRO A 126 -1.23 -13.87 0.89
N ASP A 127 -2.44 -13.93 0.31
CA ASP A 127 -3.38 -12.81 0.22
C ASP A 127 -2.85 -11.58 -0.54
N GLY A 128 -1.95 -11.78 -1.51
CA GLY A 128 -1.52 -10.73 -2.43
C GLY A 128 -2.67 -10.23 -3.31
N LEU A 129 -2.71 -8.91 -3.54
CA LEU A 129 -3.73 -8.24 -4.34
C LEU A 129 -3.09 -7.38 -5.44
N ALA A 130 -3.67 -7.44 -6.62
CA ALA A 130 -3.59 -6.38 -7.62
C ALA A 130 -4.78 -5.43 -7.43
N VAL A 131 -4.64 -4.19 -7.89
CA VAL A 131 -5.73 -3.20 -7.87
C VAL A 131 -5.86 -2.51 -9.22
N ALA A 132 -7.08 -2.46 -9.75
CA ALA A 132 -7.43 -1.58 -10.87
C ALA A 132 -7.95 -0.27 -10.28
N LEU A 133 -7.35 0.84 -10.71
CA LEU A 133 -7.78 2.20 -10.39
C LEU A 133 -8.49 2.76 -11.63
N ARG A 134 -9.81 2.85 -11.57
CA ARG A 134 -10.64 3.41 -12.66
C ARG A 134 -10.94 4.87 -12.36
N THR A 135 -10.81 5.70 -13.37
CA THR A 135 -11.06 7.15 -13.30
C THR A 135 -11.72 7.63 -14.58
N SER A 136 -12.10 8.90 -14.64
CA SER A 136 -12.59 9.55 -15.86
C SER A 136 -11.56 9.59 -16.99
N ALA A 137 -10.25 9.54 -16.65
CA ALA A 137 -9.16 9.56 -17.62
C ALA A 137 -8.77 8.16 -18.14
N GLY A 138 -9.29 7.09 -17.52
CA GLY A 138 -8.98 5.71 -17.91
C GLY A 138 -8.75 4.80 -16.71
N THR A 139 -8.20 3.62 -16.97
CA THR A 139 -7.93 2.60 -15.95
C THR A 139 -6.44 2.30 -15.89
N VAL A 140 -5.90 2.26 -14.68
CA VAL A 140 -4.55 1.74 -14.39
C VAL A 140 -4.70 0.44 -13.62
N LEU A 141 -4.02 -0.61 -14.06
CA LEU A 141 -3.86 -1.85 -13.31
C LEU A 141 -2.48 -1.86 -12.64
N HIS A 142 -2.46 -1.80 -11.31
CA HIS A 142 -1.26 -2.02 -10.53
C HIS A 142 -1.26 -3.45 -10.02
N THR A 143 -0.34 -4.27 -10.52
CA THR A 143 -0.33 -5.72 -10.25
C THR A 143 0.23 -6.08 -8.87
N GLY A 144 0.92 -5.14 -8.20
CA GLY A 144 1.79 -5.50 -7.11
C GLY A 144 2.88 -6.47 -7.59
N ASP A 145 3.48 -7.18 -6.65
CA ASP A 145 4.39 -8.28 -6.93
C ASP A 145 3.58 -9.57 -7.16
N PHE A 146 3.86 -10.26 -8.26
CA PHE A 146 3.22 -11.53 -8.55
C PHE A 146 4.21 -12.53 -9.14
N LYS A 147 3.90 -13.80 -9.02
CA LYS A 147 4.61 -14.90 -9.68
C LYS A 147 3.65 -15.78 -10.45
N MET A 148 4.15 -16.39 -11.52
CA MET A 148 3.44 -17.49 -12.20
C MET A 148 3.70 -18.75 -11.41
N ASP A 149 2.68 -19.28 -10.74
CA ASP A 149 2.74 -20.51 -9.97
C ASP A 149 1.74 -21.52 -10.51
N GLN A 150 2.22 -22.67 -10.98
CA GLN A 150 1.35 -23.71 -11.52
C GLN A 150 0.69 -24.57 -10.43
N LEU A 151 1.21 -24.52 -9.21
CA LEU A 151 0.72 -25.24 -8.03
C LEU A 151 0.69 -24.31 -6.82
N PRO A 152 -0.19 -23.29 -6.84
CA PRO A 152 -0.25 -22.33 -5.74
C PRO A 152 -0.71 -23.00 -4.45
N LEU A 153 -0.03 -22.68 -3.33
CA LEU A 153 -0.32 -23.27 -2.02
C LEU A 153 -1.72 -22.92 -1.51
N ASP A 154 -2.26 -21.80 -1.94
CA ASP A 154 -3.60 -21.32 -1.58
C ASP A 154 -4.70 -21.75 -2.56
N GLY A 155 -4.35 -22.55 -3.59
CA GLY A 155 -5.29 -23.07 -4.57
C GLY A 155 -5.85 -22.07 -5.58
N ARG A 156 -5.17 -20.93 -5.74
CA ARG A 156 -5.58 -19.82 -6.64
C ARG A 156 -4.73 -19.73 -7.88
#